data_cfeaedf817129d9651bcad4925277d3a
#
_entry.id   cfeaedf817129d9651bcad4925277d3a
#
_cell.length_a   1.000
_cell.length_b   1.000
_cell.length_c   1.000
_cell.angle_alpha   90.00
_cell.angle_beta   90.00
_cell.angle_gamma   90.00
#
_symmetry.space_group_name_H-M   'P 1'
#
loop_
_entity.id
_entity.type
_entity.pdbx_description
1 polymer ?
#
loop_
_entity_poly.entity_id
_entity_poly.type
_entity_poly.pdbx_seq_one_letter_code
_entity_poly.pdbx_strand_id
1 'polypeptide(L)'
;MPRSIAREQDVLKLPAPKRPPSRTSRRIGIHTSIAGGVENAAERAYRIGCSAFQIFSTSPRQWQPYELARPACDQMNALRQKYDLKPLVIHTNYLINMASINDHFLAKSTEAFRGEVERA
;
A
#
# COMPACT_ATOMS: atom_id res chain seq x y z
N MET A 1 -6.25 0.92 -31.27
CA MET A 1 -6.36 1.76 -30.07
C MET A 1 -5.94 0.93 -28.87
N PRO A 2 -4.88 1.30 -28.15
CA PRO A 2 -4.60 0.60 -26.92
C PRO A 2 -5.77 0.86 -25.96
N ARG A 3 -6.36 -0.20 -25.43
CA ARG A 3 -7.35 -0.09 -24.35
C ARG A 3 -6.70 0.69 -23.22
N SER A 4 -7.25 1.84 -22.88
CA SER A 4 -6.87 2.58 -21.68
C SER A 4 -6.98 1.60 -20.51
N ILE A 5 -5.85 1.25 -19.94
CA ILE A 5 -5.83 0.56 -18.64
C ILE A 5 -6.52 1.53 -17.70
N ALA A 6 -7.69 1.14 -17.20
CA ALA A 6 -8.44 1.94 -16.24
C ALA A 6 -7.47 2.30 -15.11
N ARG A 7 -7.27 3.60 -14.89
CA ARG A 7 -6.38 4.06 -13.82
C ARG A 7 -6.92 3.50 -12.52
N GLU A 8 -6.04 3.03 -11.66
CA GLU A 8 -6.39 2.45 -10.36
C GLU A 8 -7.38 3.31 -9.55
N GLN A 9 -7.34 4.62 -9.74
CA GLN A 9 -8.29 5.56 -9.16
C GLN A 9 -9.75 5.33 -9.59
N ASP A 10 -9.97 4.73 -10.75
CA ASP A 10 -11.31 4.45 -11.25
C ASP A 10 -11.97 3.28 -10.49
N VAL A 11 -11.19 2.44 -9.85
CA VAL A 11 -11.69 1.31 -9.05
C VAL A 11 -12.60 1.78 -7.91
N LEU A 12 -12.31 2.91 -7.29
CA LEU A 12 -13.14 3.46 -6.21
C LEU A 12 -14.52 3.94 -6.70
N LYS A 13 -14.68 4.14 -8.00
CA LYS A 13 -15.95 4.50 -8.63
C LYS A 13 -16.80 3.28 -8.98
N LEU A 14 -16.20 2.09 -8.97
CA LEU A 14 -16.94 0.86 -9.21
C LEU A 14 -17.85 0.54 -8.03
N PRO A 15 -19.01 -0.07 -8.28
CA PRO A 15 -19.85 -0.53 -7.18
C PRO A 15 -19.10 -1.54 -6.32
N ALA A 16 -19.31 -1.46 -5.01
CA ALA A 16 -18.73 -2.44 -4.10
C ALA A 16 -19.20 -3.85 -4.46
N PRO A 17 -18.34 -4.88 -4.32
CA PRO A 17 -18.73 -6.25 -4.62
C PRO A 17 -19.90 -6.68 -3.74
N LYS A 18 -20.87 -7.36 -4.32
CA LYS A 18 -22.07 -7.83 -3.60
C LYS A 18 -21.78 -8.92 -2.57
N ARG A 19 -20.65 -9.60 -2.73
CA ARG A 19 -20.16 -10.64 -1.83
C ARG A 19 -18.69 -10.45 -1.56
N PRO A 20 -18.23 -10.64 -0.32
CA PRO A 20 -16.80 -10.67 -0.06
C PRO A 20 -16.14 -11.79 -0.88
N PRO A 21 -14.85 -11.64 -1.22
CA PRO A 21 -14.09 -12.69 -1.88
C PRO A 21 -14.23 -14.01 -1.10
N SER A 22 -14.33 -15.11 -1.81
CA SER A 22 -14.39 -16.45 -1.19
C SER A 22 -13.15 -16.63 -0.29
N ARG A 23 -13.38 -17.01 0.96
CA ARG A 23 -12.29 -17.33 1.89
C ARG A 23 -11.65 -18.64 1.46
N THR A 24 -10.50 -18.52 0.82
CA THR A 24 -9.61 -19.67 0.60
C THR A 24 -8.47 -19.61 1.59
N SER A 25 -7.77 -20.73 1.79
CA SER A 25 -6.52 -20.75 2.56
C SER A 25 -5.40 -19.90 1.93
N ARG A 26 -5.54 -19.60 0.64
CA ARG A 26 -4.58 -18.77 -0.11
C ARG A 26 -4.96 -17.29 -0.02
N ARG A 27 -3.95 -16.48 0.30
CA ARG A 27 -4.07 -15.04 0.32
C ARG A 27 -3.43 -14.50 -0.95
N ILE A 28 -4.24 -13.84 -1.78
CA ILE A 28 -3.83 -13.30 -3.07
C ILE A 28 -4.17 -11.82 -3.12
N GLY A 29 -3.26 -11.03 -3.64
CA GLY A 29 -3.46 -9.60 -3.76
C GLY A 29 -2.49 -8.96 -4.74
N ILE A 30 -2.60 -7.66 -4.85
CA ILE A 30 -1.74 -6.82 -5.68
C ILE A 30 -1.23 -5.61 -4.89
N HIS A 31 -0.32 -4.88 -5.49
CA HIS A 31 0.08 -3.57 -4.99
C HIS A 31 -1.01 -2.55 -5.33
N THR A 32 -1.54 -1.86 -4.33
CA THR A 32 -2.58 -0.84 -4.50
C THR A 32 -2.07 0.56 -4.17
N SER A 33 -2.66 1.57 -4.79
CA SER A 33 -2.30 2.97 -4.58
C SER A 33 -2.85 3.51 -3.26
N ILE A 34 -2.07 4.39 -2.63
CA ILE A 34 -2.49 5.18 -1.46
C ILE A 34 -3.00 6.57 -1.84
N ALA A 35 -3.24 6.83 -3.12
CA ALA A 35 -3.72 8.13 -3.59
C ALA A 35 -5.05 8.52 -2.92
N GLY A 36 -5.09 9.74 -2.40
CA GLY A 36 -6.24 10.27 -1.68
C GLY A 36 -6.30 9.91 -0.20
N GLY A 37 -5.40 9.05 0.28
CA GLY A 37 -5.30 8.59 1.66
C GLY A 37 -4.92 7.13 1.73
N VAL A 38 -4.17 6.74 2.76
CA VAL A 38 -3.68 5.36 2.93
C VAL A 38 -4.83 4.35 3.04
N GLU A 39 -5.94 4.74 3.66
CA GLU A 39 -7.15 3.93 3.82
C GLU A 39 -7.79 3.53 2.49
N ASN A 40 -7.63 4.35 1.45
CA ASN A 40 -8.17 4.05 0.13
C ASN A 40 -7.52 2.83 -0.51
N ALA A 41 -6.31 2.47 -0.11
CA ALA A 41 -5.64 1.28 -0.61
C ALA A 41 -6.37 -0.01 -0.19
N ALA A 42 -6.88 -0.06 1.03
CA ALA A 42 -7.68 -1.20 1.49
C ALA A 42 -9.01 -1.31 0.74
N GLU A 43 -9.68 -0.19 0.51
CA GLU A 43 -10.92 -0.17 -0.28
C GLU A 43 -10.69 -0.62 -1.72
N ARG A 44 -9.58 -0.18 -2.35
CA ARG A 44 -9.19 -0.64 -3.70
C ARG A 44 -8.94 -2.12 -3.73
N ALA A 45 -8.17 -2.64 -2.77
CA ALA A 45 -7.87 -4.06 -2.68
C ALA A 45 -9.14 -4.90 -2.56
N TYR A 46 -10.07 -4.50 -1.71
CA TYR A 46 -11.35 -5.17 -1.55
C TYR A 46 -12.18 -5.18 -2.84
N ARG A 47 -12.29 -4.06 -3.53
CA ARG A 47 -13.08 -3.94 -4.76
C ARG A 47 -12.53 -4.73 -5.93
N ILE A 48 -11.22 -4.96 -5.96
CA ILE A 48 -10.55 -5.81 -6.96
C ILE A 48 -10.72 -7.30 -6.63
N GLY A 49 -11.07 -7.63 -5.38
CA GLY A 49 -11.23 -9.02 -4.93
C GLY A 49 -10.00 -9.60 -4.24
N CYS A 50 -9.10 -8.74 -3.77
CA CYS A 50 -7.92 -9.16 -3.02
C CYS A 50 -8.27 -9.68 -1.63
N SER A 51 -7.43 -10.58 -1.11
CA SER A 51 -7.45 -11.02 0.29
C SER A 51 -6.18 -10.63 1.07
N ALA A 52 -5.19 -10.11 0.36
CA ALA A 52 -3.97 -9.49 0.84
C ALA A 52 -3.63 -8.31 -0.08
N PHE A 53 -2.76 -7.41 0.32
CA PHE A 53 -2.33 -6.33 -0.57
C PHE A 53 -1.02 -5.71 -0.10
N GLN A 54 -0.40 -4.96 -1.00
CA GLN A 54 0.84 -4.25 -0.78
C GLN A 54 0.67 -2.78 -1.10
N ILE A 55 1.37 -1.92 -0.38
CA ILE A 55 1.39 -0.48 -0.60
C ILE A 55 2.81 0.08 -0.49
N PHE A 56 3.01 1.29 -0.98
CA PHE A 56 4.05 2.18 -0.47
C PHE A 56 3.49 2.95 0.73
N SER A 57 4.27 3.11 1.79
CA SER A 57 3.85 3.91 2.96
C SER A 57 4.01 5.42 2.73
N THR A 58 4.79 5.80 1.71
CA THR A 58 5.07 7.17 1.30
C THR A 58 5.44 7.21 -0.19
N SER A 59 5.75 8.38 -0.74
CA SER A 59 6.21 8.47 -2.13
C SER A 59 7.48 7.64 -2.35
N PRO A 60 7.48 6.67 -3.30
CA PRO A 60 8.60 5.76 -3.49
C PRO A 60 9.83 6.40 -4.15
N ARG A 61 9.76 7.65 -4.57
CA ARG A 61 10.80 8.38 -5.30
C ARG A 61 11.35 9.59 -4.55
N GLN A 62 11.03 9.72 -3.27
CA GLN A 62 11.49 10.83 -2.43
C GLN A 62 12.11 10.30 -1.15
N TRP A 63 13.18 10.95 -0.70
CA TRP A 63 13.82 10.63 0.58
C TRP A 63 12.99 11.11 1.77
N GLN A 64 12.33 12.27 1.60
CA GLN A 64 11.52 12.86 2.66
C GLN A 64 10.13 12.22 2.68
N PRO A 65 9.79 11.48 3.74
CA PRO A 65 8.44 10.95 3.90
C PRO A 65 7.47 12.07 4.28
N TYR A 66 6.20 11.89 3.95
CA TYR A 66 5.13 12.66 4.56
C TYR A 66 4.56 11.88 5.75
N GLU A 67 4.05 12.61 6.72
CA GLU A 67 3.41 11.99 7.87
C GLU A 67 2.08 11.33 7.47
N LEU A 68 1.89 10.10 7.96
CA LEU A 68 0.59 9.44 7.89
C LEU A 68 -0.30 9.96 9.02
N ALA A 69 -1.46 10.50 8.66
CA ALA A 69 -2.43 10.94 9.65
C ALA A 69 -2.96 9.74 10.45
N ARG A 70 -2.90 9.81 11.77
CA ARG A 70 -3.37 8.73 12.65
C ARG A 70 -4.79 8.27 12.34
N PRO A 71 -5.78 9.17 12.11
CA PRO A 71 -7.13 8.74 11.74
C PRO A 71 -7.20 7.92 10.46
N ALA A 72 -6.37 8.23 9.46
CA ALA A 72 -6.30 7.46 8.22
C ALA A 72 -5.74 6.05 8.44
N CYS A 73 -4.73 5.92 9.31
CA CYS A 73 -4.18 4.62 9.71
C CYS A 73 -5.20 3.78 10.47
N ASP A 74 -5.93 4.39 11.39
CA ASP A 74 -6.98 3.71 12.15
C ASP A 74 -8.12 3.24 11.22
N GLN A 75 -8.50 4.06 10.23
CA GLN A 75 -9.47 3.68 9.22
C GLN A 75 -8.96 2.56 8.32
N MET A 76 -7.69 2.60 7.91
CA MET A 76 -7.04 1.51 7.17
C MET A 76 -7.18 0.19 7.92
N ASN A 77 -6.83 0.19 9.22
CA ASN A 77 -6.91 -0.99 10.05
C ASN A 77 -8.35 -1.50 10.23
N ALA A 78 -9.32 -0.59 10.40
CA ALA A 78 -10.74 -0.94 10.46
C ALA A 78 -11.23 -1.60 9.17
N LEU A 79 -10.85 -1.08 8.00
CA LEU A 79 -11.18 -1.66 6.70
C LEU A 79 -10.52 -3.02 6.48
N ARG A 80 -9.27 -3.19 6.91
CA ARG A 80 -8.58 -4.48 6.87
C ARG A 80 -9.29 -5.55 7.68
N GLN A 81 -9.77 -5.19 8.87
CA GLN A 81 -10.56 -6.11 9.71
C GLN A 81 -11.90 -6.41 9.06
N LYS A 82 -12.63 -5.39 8.62
CA LYS A 82 -13.94 -5.52 7.98
C LYS A 82 -13.91 -6.43 6.76
N TYR A 83 -12.88 -6.31 5.93
CA TYR A 83 -12.76 -7.03 4.66
C TYR A 83 -11.87 -8.27 4.74
N ASP A 84 -11.32 -8.59 5.90
CA ASP A 84 -10.38 -9.70 6.11
C ASP A 84 -9.16 -9.63 5.18
N LEU A 85 -8.59 -8.42 5.04
CA LEU A 85 -7.42 -8.15 4.19
C LEU A 85 -6.13 -8.32 5.00
N LYS A 86 -5.43 -9.44 4.79
CA LYS A 86 -4.16 -9.74 5.47
C LYS A 86 -3.33 -10.78 4.70
N PRO A 87 -2.00 -10.66 4.73
CA PRO A 87 -1.26 -9.55 5.31
C PRO A 87 -1.39 -8.25 4.50
N LEU A 88 -1.09 -7.13 5.16
CA LEU A 88 -0.66 -5.91 4.51
C LEU A 88 0.86 -5.95 4.42
N VAL A 89 1.40 -5.72 3.24
CA VAL A 89 2.84 -5.64 2.99
C VAL A 89 3.20 -4.21 2.61
N ILE A 90 4.25 -3.67 3.20
CA ILE A 90 4.79 -2.37 2.83
C ILE A 90 6.02 -2.58 1.96
N HIS A 91 5.95 -2.09 0.73
CA HIS A 91 7.08 -2.06 -0.17
C HIS A 91 7.96 -0.86 0.17
N THR A 92 9.25 -1.09 0.33
CA THR A 92 10.19 0.00 0.61
C THR A 92 10.29 0.98 -0.56
N ASN A 93 10.65 2.21 -0.23
CA ASN A 93 11.00 3.25 -1.20
C ASN A 93 12.05 2.75 -2.19
N TYR A 94 11.94 3.13 -3.47
CA TYR A 94 12.88 2.74 -4.54
C TYR A 94 14.32 3.24 -4.34
N LEU A 95 14.51 4.31 -3.57
CA LEU A 95 15.82 4.91 -3.34
C LEU A 95 16.64 4.15 -2.30
N ILE A 96 16.00 3.31 -1.48
CA ILE A 96 16.66 2.55 -0.42
C ILE A 96 17.56 1.48 -1.04
N ASN A 97 18.86 1.57 -0.76
CA ASN A 97 19.86 0.58 -1.13
C ASN A 97 20.77 0.27 0.06
N MET A 98 20.46 -0.81 0.77
CA MET A 98 21.21 -1.25 1.95
C MET A 98 22.58 -1.87 1.61
N ALA A 99 22.87 -2.05 0.33
CA ALA A 99 24.16 -2.53 -0.17
C ALA A 99 24.97 -1.41 -0.87
N SER A 100 24.60 -0.13 -0.66
CA SER A 100 25.34 0.98 -1.24
C SER A 100 26.77 1.03 -0.75
N ILE A 101 27.72 1.16 -1.67
CA ILE A 101 29.15 1.39 -1.36
C ILE A 101 29.44 2.87 -1.04
N ASN A 102 28.50 3.76 -1.25
CA ASN A 102 28.61 5.16 -0.91
C ASN A 102 28.02 5.40 0.48
N ASP A 103 28.87 5.83 1.43
CA ASP A 103 28.49 5.98 2.84
C ASP A 103 27.33 6.96 3.04
N HIS A 104 27.28 8.05 2.26
CA HIS A 104 26.20 9.02 2.35
C HIS A 104 24.85 8.41 1.93
N PHE A 105 24.82 7.65 0.84
CA PHE A 105 23.61 6.97 0.40
C PHE A 105 23.23 5.79 1.29
N LEU A 106 24.21 5.09 1.85
CA LEU A 106 23.96 4.03 2.83
C LEU A 106 23.31 4.60 4.10
N ALA A 107 23.81 5.72 4.62
CA ALA A 107 23.24 6.40 5.78
C ALA A 107 21.78 6.86 5.51
N LYS A 108 21.52 7.47 4.34
CA LYS A 108 20.17 7.84 3.93
C LYS A 108 19.24 6.64 3.78
N SER A 109 19.73 5.56 3.20
CA SER A 109 18.95 4.31 3.03
C SER A 109 18.60 3.69 4.38
N THR A 110 19.53 3.67 5.32
CA THR A 110 19.31 3.16 6.68
C THR A 110 18.25 3.96 7.41
N GLU A 111 18.32 5.29 7.33
CA GLU A 111 17.34 6.18 7.95
C GLU A 111 15.95 6.03 7.32
N ALA A 112 15.89 6.00 5.98
CA ALA A 112 14.64 5.81 5.26
C ALA A 112 14.01 4.45 5.57
N PHE A 113 14.81 3.38 5.65
CA PHE A 113 14.33 2.04 5.99
C PHE A 113 13.79 1.97 7.43
N ARG A 114 14.46 2.63 8.38
CA ARG A 114 13.94 2.76 9.74
C ARG A 114 12.56 3.41 9.75
N GLY A 115 12.38 4.51 9.01
CA GLY A 115 11.08 5.17 8.86
C GLY A 115 10.00 4.27 8.22
N GLU A 116 10.36 3.39 7.28
CA GLU A 116 9.43 2.40 6.74
C GLU A 116 8.94 1.42 7.81
N VAL A 117 9.85 0.93 8.65
CA VAL A 117 9.52 0.02 9.75
C VAL A 117 8.63 0.69 10.80
N GLU A 118 8.88 1.96 11.10
CA GLU A 118 8.08 2.73 12.06
C GLU A 118 6.66 3.00 11.55
N ARG A 119 6.47 3.12 10.22
CA ARG A 119 5.15 3.29 9.61
C ARG A 119 4.38 1.97 9.43
N ALA A 120 5.06 0.85 9.44
CA ALA A 120 4.45 -0.47 9.28
C ALA A 120 3.72 -0.93 10.53
#